data_a012d9a161955a74e2b908df580d595f
#
_entry.id   a012d9a161955a74e2b908df580d595f
#
_cell.length_a   1.000
_cell.length_b   1.000
_cell.length_c   1.000
_cell.angle_alpha   90.00
_cell.angle_beta   90.00
_cell.angle_gamma   90.00
#
_symmetry.space_group_name_H-M   'P 1'
#
loop_
_entity.id
_entity.type
_entity.pdbx_description
1 polymer ?
#
loop_
_entity_poly.entity_id
_entity_poly.type
_entity_poly.pdbx_seq_one_letter_code
_entity_poly.pdbx_strand_id
1 'polypeptide(L)'
;MSYYDRALEMKDELVANRRYLHENAEVGLTLPKTRAFIEEKLREYGIEPQRCGEGVTGLIGKGGKVLLLRADMDALAMPEESGLPFASKDPKAAHCCGHDMHATMLLGAAKMLKEHESELKGTV
;
A
#
# COMPACT_ATOMS: atom_id res chain seq x y z
N MET A 1 -12.82 12.04 -16.64
CA MET A 1 -11.47 12.01 -16.04
C MET A 1 -10.90 10.62 -16.22
N SER A 2 -9.67 10.52 -16.70
CA SER A 2 -9.01 9.23 -16.84
C SER A 2 -8.43 8.76 -15.48
N TYR A 3 -8.14 7.47 -15.37
CA TYR A 3 -7.42 6.94 -14.19
C TYR A 3 -6.04 7.59 -14.01
N TYR A 4 -5.39 7.96 -15.11
CA TYR A 4 -4.13 8.68 -15.07
C TYR A 4 -4.28 10.07 -14.44
N ASP A 5 -5.29 10.84 -14.86
CA ASP A 5 -5.56 12.16 -14.27
C ASP A 5 -5.87 12.04 -12.78
N ARG A 6 -6.69 11.03 -12.41
CA ARG A 6 -6.99 10.77 -11.00
C ARG A 6 -5.74 10.43 -10.19
N ALA A 7 -4.84 9.63 -10.75
CA ALA A 7 -3.57 9.31 -10.11
C ALA A 7 -2.69 10.55 -9.91
N LEU A 8 -2.67 11.48 -10.87
CA LEU A 8 -1.98 12.75 -10.72
C LEU A 8 -2.57 13.62 -9.60
N GLU A 9 -3.89 13.68 -9.47
CA GLU A 9 -4.55 14.38 -8.36
C GLU A 9 -4.20 13.78 -6.99
N MET A 10 -3.98 12.47 -6.94
CA MET A 10 -3.60 11.76 -5.71
C MET A 10 -2.11 11.85 -5.39
N LYS A 11 -1.30 12.53 -6.18
CA LYS A 11 0.16 12.54 -6.06
C LYS A 11 0.64 12.84 -4.64
N ASP A 12 0.13 13.88 -4.01
CA ASP A 12 0.59 14.27 -2.68
C ASP A 12 0.25 13.23 -1.61
N GLU A 13 -0.93 12.61 -1.71
CA GLU A 13 -1.33 11.50 -0.85
C GLU A 13 -0.44 10.29 -1.05
N LEU A 14 -0.16 9.92 -2.31
CA LEU A 14 0.71 8.78 -2.63
C LEU A 14 2.14 9.02 -2.14
N VAL A 15 2.66 10.23 -2.29
CA VAL A 15 3.99 10.60 -1.76
C VAL A 15 4.02 10.49 -0.24
N ALA A 16 2.99 10.98 0.45
CA ALA A 16 2.89 10.89 1.91
C ALA A 16 2.82 9.44 2.38
N ASN A 17 2.02 8.61 1.74
CA ASN A 17 1.90 7.18 2.05
C ASN A 17 3.23 6.45 1.86
N ARG A 18 3.91 6.69 0.73
CA ARG A 18 5.21 6.09 0.45
C ARG A 18 6.26 6.49 1.48
N ARG A 19 6.31 7.77 1.84
CA ARG A 19 7.28 8.28 2.83
C ARG A 19 7.02 7.72 4.22
N TYR A 20 5.76 7.54 4.61
CA TYR A 20 5.41 6.89 5.87
C TYR A 20 5.91 5.44 5.91
N LEU A 21 5.63 4.67 4.88
CA LEU A 21 6.10 3.28 4.77
C LEU A 21 7.63 3.21 4.77
N HIS A 22 8.28 4.11 4.09
CA HIS A 22 9.74 4.20 4.00
C HIS A 22 10.40 4.49 5.35
N GLU A 23 9.88 5.46 6.09
CA GLU A 23 10.36 5.80 7.43
C GLU A 23 10.15 4.68 8.45
N ASN A 24 9.08 3.91 8.30
CA ASN A 24 8.68 2.85 9.22
C ASN A 24 9.01 1.45 8.65
N ALA A 25 10.15 1.35 7.99
CA ALA A 25 10.62 0.11 7.37
C ALA A 25 10.71 -1.04 8.38
N GLU A 26 10.18 -2.19 8.01
CA GLU A 26 10.18 -3.41 8.84
C GLU A 26 10.59 -4.59 7.99
N VAL A 27 11.39 -5.49 8.57
CA VAL A 27 11.98 -6.65 7.89
C VAL A 27 11.27 -7.93 8.28
N GLY A 28 11.19 -8.88 7.36
CA GLY A 28 10.67 -10.22 7.60
C GLY A 28 9.18 -10.33 7.30
N LEU A 29 8.51 -11.24 7.99
CA LEU A 29 7.10 -11.54 7.75
C LEU A 29 6.16 -10.80 8.71
N THR A 30 6.62 -10.49 9.91
CA THR A 30 5.81 -9.78 10.92
C THR A 30 6.11 -8.29 10.86
N LEU A 31 5.18 -7.52 10.32
CA LEU A 31 5.33 -6.10 10.01
C LEU A 31 4.21 -5.29 10.69
N PRO A 32 4.23 -5.12 12.02
CA PRO A 32 3.10 -4.57 12.76
C PRO A 32 2.75 -3.12 12.37
N LYS A 33 3.73 -2.27 12.19
CA LYS A 33 3.50 -0.85 11.80
C LYS A 33 3.02 -0.73 10.36
N THR A 34 3.68 -1.43 9.45
CA THR A 34 3.33 -1.46 8.03
C THR A 34 1.91 -2.00 7.85
N ARG A 35 1.60 -3.14 8.49
CA ARG A 35 0.27 -3.74 8.44
C ARG A 35 -0.81 -2.81 8.97
N ALA A 36 -0.60 -2.21 10.15
CA ALA A 36 -1.55 -1.29 10.75
C ALA A 36 -1.83 -0.08 9.85
N PHE A 37 -0.80 0.46 9.21
CA PHE A 37 -0.94 1.56 8.26
C PHE A 37 -1.78 1.17 7.04
N ILE A 38 -1.51 0.01 6.44
CA ILE A 38 -2.27 -0.50 5.29
C ILE A 38 -3.74 -0.74 5.68
N GLU A 39 -4.00 -1.37 6.82
CA GLU A 39 -5.35 -1.59 7.33
C GLU A 39 -6.11 -0.28 7.53
N GLU A 40 -5.47 0.73 8.10
CA GLU A 40 -6.05 2.06 8.30
C GLU A 40 -6.40 2.73 6.96
N LYS A 41 -5.49 2.71 5.99
CA LYS A 41 -5.73 3.30 4.67
C LYS A 41 -6.87 2.61 3.93
N LEU A 42 -6.95 1.29 3.98
CA LEU A 42 -8.06 0.55 3.38
C LEU A 42 -9.39 0.98 4.01
N ARG A 43 -9.46 1.11 5.34
CA ARG A 43 -10.67 1.59 6.02
C ARG A 43 -11.04 3.03 5.60
N GLU A 44 -10.06 3.92 5.50
CA GLU A 44 -10.30 5.29 5.00
C GLU A 44 -10.90 5.28 3.60
N TYR A 45 -10.53 4.32 2.76
CA TYR A 45 -11.06 4.17 1.41
C TYR A 45 -12.42 3.44 1.35
N GLY A 46 -12.96 3.02 2.49
CA GLY A 46 -14.20 2.25 2.57
C GLY A 46 -14.04 0.78 2.20
N ILE A 47 -12.84 0.24 2.31
CA ILE A 47 -12.52 -1.16 2.06
C ILE A 47 -12.24 -1.82 3.41
N GLU A 48 -13.03 -2.83 3.78
CA GLU A 48 -12.80 -3.56 5.05
C GLU A 48 -11.56 -4.46 4.92
N PRO A 49 -10.50 -4.20 5.69
CA PRO A 49 -9.30 -5.03 5.64
C PRO A 49 -9.53 -6.35 6.36
N GLN A 50 -8.97 -7.42 5.80
CA GLN A 50 -8.93 -8.73 6.42
C GLN A 50 -7.49 -9.23 6.46
N ARG A 51 -7.14 -9.95 7.51
CA ARG A 51 -5.83 -10.55 7.63
C ARG A 51 -5.77 -11.86 6.84
N CYS A 52 -4.68 -12.05 6.12
CA CYS A 52 -4.35 -13.29 5.43
C CYS A 52 -2.94 -13.68 5.86
N GLY A 53 -2.83 -14.53 6.88
CA GLY A 53 -1.56 -14.76 7.56
C GLY A 53 -1.02 -13.46 8.15
N GLU A 54 0.20 -13.08 7.80
CA GLU A 54 0.82 -11.80 8.19
C GLU A 54 0.49 -10.65 7.22
N GLY A 55 -0.16 -10.96 6.10
CA GLY A 55 -0.57 -9.97 5.11
C GLY A 55 -1.96 -9.40 5.36
N VAL A 56 -2.35 -8.47 4.49
CA VAL A 56 -3.66 -7.80 4.52
C VAL A 56 -4.32 -7.96 3.16
N THR A 57 -5.63 -8.26 3.16
CA THR A 57 -6.45 -8.32 1.96
C THR A 57 -7.64 -7.37 2.10
N GLY A 58 -8.20 -6.96 0.96
CA GLY A 58 -9.46 -6.24 0.87
C GLY A 58 -10.20 -6.68 -0.39
N LEU A 59 -11.51 -6.63 -0.36
CA LEU A 59 -12.35 -6.96 -1.50
C LEU A 59 -13.06 -5.71 -2.01
N ILE A 60 -13.07 -5.54 -3.33
CA ILE A 60 -13.74 -4.44 -4.02
C ILE A 60 -14.63 -5.05 -5.10
N GLY A 61 -15.87 -4.59 -5.18
CA GLY A 61 -16.86 -5.20 -6.07
C GLY A 61 -17.48 -6.47 -5.51
N LYS A 62 -18.22 -7.18 -6.32
CA LYS A 62 -18.89 -8.42 -5.91
C LYS A 62 -19.20 -9.32 -7.11
N GLY A 63 -19.21 -10.62 -6.86
CA GLY A 63 -19.57 -11.62 -7.87
C GLY A 63 -18.64 -11.61 -9.08
N GLY A 64 -19.07 -12.23 -10.16
CA GLY A 64 -18.36 -12.26 -11.43
C GLY A 64 -16.99 -12.93 -11.38
N LYS A 65 -16.11 -12.52 -12.28
CA LYS A 65 -14.72 -12.98 -12.27
C LYS A 65 -13.96 -12.30 -11.13
N VAL A 66 -12.98 -13.01 -10.61
CA VAL A 66 -12.11 -12.50 -9.53
C VAL A 66 -10.72 -12.21 -10.10
N LEU A 67 -10.23 -11.00 -9.87
CA LEU A 67 -8.86 -10.58 -10.19
C LEU A 67 -8.11 -10.32 -8.88
N LEU A 68 -6.95 -10.91 -8.74
CA LEU A 68 -6.06 -10.62 -7.60
C LEU A 68 -4.98 -9.62 -8.02
N LEU A 69 -4.90 -8.51 -7.30
CA LEU A 69 -3.76 -7.60 -7.34
C LEU A 69 -2.93 -7.80 -6.07
N ARG A 70 -1.62 -7.85 -6.21
CA ARG A 70 -0.70 -8.13 -5.09
C ARG A 70 0.46 -7.13 -5.08
N ALA A 71 0.86 -6.72 -3.90
CA ALA A 71 2.11 -6.02 -3.65
C ALA A 71 2.78 -6.57 -2.38
N ASP A 72 4.09 -6.53 -2.36
CA ASP A 72 4.89 -6.80 -1.18
C ASP A 72 5.10 -5.53 -0.35
N MET A 73 5.50 -5.67 0.92
CA MET A 73 5.60 -4.53 1.82
C MET A 73 6.73 -4.63 2.85
N ASP A 74 7.56 -5.67 2.77
CA ASP A 74 8.72 -5.85 3.66
C ASP A 74 9.93 -5.04 3.19
N ALA A 75 10.76 -4.65 4.14
CA ALA A 75 12.04 -3.96 3.91
C ALA A 75 13.22 -4.93 3.95
N LEU A 76 14.40 -4.41 3.65
CA LEU A 76 15.65 -5.16 3.70
C LEU A 76 16.37 -4.94 5.03
N ALA A 77 17.08 -5.97 5.50
CA ALA A 77 17.89 -5.94 6.73
C ALA A 77 19.23 -5.23 6.47
N MET A 78 19.16 -3.91 6.32
CA MET A 78 20.32 -3.07 6.07
C MET A 78 20.09 -1.63 6.53
N PRO A 79 21.15 -0.87 6.85
CA PRO A 79 21.00 0.54 7.17
C PRO A 79 20.68 1.36 5.91
N GLU A 80 19.98 2.48 6.09
CA GLU A 80 19.80 3.47 5.03
C GLU A 80 20.82 4.60 5.20
N GLU A 81 21.56 4.88 4.14
CA GLU A 81 22.59 5.94 4.09
C GLU A 81 22.20 7.08 3.14
N SER A 82 20.91 7.25 2.86
CA SER A 82 20.43 8.25 1.91
C SER A 82 20.54 9.70 2.41
N GLY A 83 20.49 9.93 3.70
CA GLY A 83 20.42 11.26 4.29
C GLY A 83 19.11 12.01 4.02
N LEU A 84 18.09 11.32 3.51
CA LEU A 84 16.79 11.92 3.21
C LEU A 84 16.00 12.26 4.48
N PRO A 85 15.16 13.32 4.47
CA PRO A 85 14.37 13.69 5.63
C PRO A 85 13.34 12.62 6.04
N PHE A 86 13.00 11.70 5.14
CA PHE A 86 12.12 10.55 5.38
C PHE A 86 12.85 9.21 5.38
N ALA A 87 14.16 9.21 5.66
CA ALA A 87 14.95 7.99 5.81
C ALA A 87 14.37 7.09 6.90
N SER A 88 14.65 5.78 6.82
CA SER A 88 14.21 4.82 7.83
C SER A 88 14.61 5.23 9.23
N LYS A 89 13.68 5.13 10.17
CA LYS A 89 13.94 5.37 11.60
C LYS A 89 14.61 4.19 12.28
N ASP A 90 14.58 3.00 11.65
CA ASP A 90 15.27 1.82 12.15
C ASP A 90 16.65 1.71 11.49
N PRO A 91 17.75 1.71 12.26
CA PRO A 91 19.08 1.62 11.71
C PRO A 91 19.42 0.26 11.09
N LYS A 92 18.52 -0.72 11.24
CA LYS A 92 18.69 -2.11 10.74
C LYS A 92 17.72 -2.48 9.63
N ALA A 93 16.86 -1.55 9.19
CA ALA A 93 15.86 -1.81 8.18
C ALA A 93 15.76 -0.65 7.20
N ALA A 94 15.70 -0.93 5.92
CA ALA A 94 15.53 0.09 4.89
C ALA A 94 14.78 -0.45 3.68
N HIS A 95 13.92 0.39 3.09
CA HIS A 95 13.28 0.11 1.82
C HIS A 95 14.21 0.45 0.66
N CYS A 96 15.10 -0.48 0.32
CA CYS A 96 16.10 -0.34 -0.74
C CYS A 96 15.76 -1.15 -2.00
N CYS A 97 14.63 -1.87 -2.00
CA CYS A 97 14.16 -2.65 -3.15
C CYS A 97 12.93 -2.02 -3.85
N GLY A 98 12.20 -1.13 -3.17
CA GLY A 98 11.02 -0.47 -3.71
C GLY A 98 9.67 -1.04 -3.26
N HIS A 99 9.63 -1.92 -2.26
CA HIS A 99 8.38 -2.49 -1.77
C HIS A 99 7.45 -1.44 -1.14
N ASP A 100 7.98 -0.37 -0.56
CA ASP A 100 7.23 0.80 -0.11
C ASP A 100 6.47 1.49 -1.26
N MET A 101 7.07 1.53 -2.45
CA MET A 101 6.42 2.04 -3.66
C MET A 101 5.38 1.06 -4.20
N HIS A 102 5.67 -0.25 -4.17
CA HIS A 102 4.72 -1.28 -4.59
C HIS A 102 3.44 -1.21 -3.75
N ALA A 103 3.57 -1.18 -2.43
CA ALA A 103 2.43 -1.05 -1.51
C ALA A 103 1.65 0.25 -1.73
N THR A 104 2.36 1.36 -1.93
CA THR A 104 1.74 2.66 -2.21
C THR A 104 0.96 2.65 -3.52
N MET A 105 1.51 2.08 -4.59
CA MET A 105 0.82 1.97 -5.87
C MET A 105 -0.45 1.11 -5.75
N LEU A 106 -0.38 0.01 -5.01
CA LEU A 106 -1.56 -0.84 -4.80
C LEU A 106 -2.64 -0.14 -3.97
N LEU A 107 -2.25 0.62 -2.93
CA LEU A 107 -3.20 1.45 -2.18
C LEU A 107 -3.89 2.49 -3.07
N GLY A 108 -3.14 3.15 -3.94
CA GLY A 108 -3.69 4.09 -4.91
C GLY A 108 -4.66 3.43 -5.88
N ALA A 109 -4.30 2.27 -6.41
CA ALA A 109 -5.16 1.48 -7.28
C ALA A 109 -6.44 1.03 -6.56
N ALA A 110 -6.32 0.57 -5.32
CA ALA A 110 -7.47 0.17 -4.50
C ALA A 110 -8.45 1.32 -4.27
N LYS A 111 -7.94 2.53 -3.96
CA LYS A 111 -8.77 3.72 -3.81
C LYS A 111 -9.54 4.04 -5.09
N MET A 112 -8.86 4.08 -6.23
CA MET A 112 -9.49 4.37 -7.52
C MET A 112 -10.52 3.31 -7.91
N LEU A 113 -10.22 2.02 -7.68
CA LEU A 113 -11.17 0.93 -7.92
C LEU A 113 -12.40 1.04 -7.02
N LYS A 114 -12.20 1.42 -5.76
CA LYS A 114 -13.31 1.63 -4.83
C LYS A 114 -14.20 2.81 -5.23
N GLU A 115 -13.62 3.89 -5.73
CA GLU A 115 -14.36 5.04 -6.28
C GLU A 115 -15.26 4.63 -7.47
N HIS A 116 -14.86 3.61 -8.22
CA HIS A 116 -15.58 3.08 -9.38
C HIS A 116 -16.22 1.71 -9.13
N GLU A 117 -16.41 1.33 -7.87
CA GLU A 117 -16.90 -0.01 -7.50
C GLU A 117 -18.21 -0.40 -8.20
N SER A 118 -19.12 0.56 -8.38
CA SER A 118 -20.41 0.32 -9.04
C SER A 118 -20.30 -0.04 -10.53
N GLU A 119 -19.15 0.26 -11.15
CA GLU A 119 -18.89 -0.04 -12.56
C GLU A 119 -18.19 -1.39 -12.75
N LEU A 120 -17.71 -2.00 -11.67
CA LEU A 120 -17.01 -3.27 -11.73
C LEU A 120 -17.97 -4.41 -12.06
N LYS A 121 -17.56 -5.26 -13.03
CA LYS A 121 -18.31 -6.47 -13.43
C LYS A 121 -17.83 -7.75 -12.74
N GLY A 122 -17.12 -7.60 -11.64
CA GLY A 122 -16.50 -8.70 -10.90
C GLY A 122 -15.94 -8.22 -9.56
N THR A 123 -15.04 -9.01 -9.00
CA THR A 123 -14.40 -8.76 -7.71
C THR A 123 -12.90 -8.60 -7.89
N VAL A 124 -12.32 -7.60 -7.22
CA VAL A 124 -10.88 -7.40 -7.16
C VAL A 124 -10.40 -7.57 -5.73
#